data_735d0dde07598f294bf27ebd5b63217a
#
_entry.id   735d0dde07598f294bf27ebd5b63217a
#
_cell.length_a   1.000
_cell.length_b   1.000
_cell.length_c   1.000
_cell.angle_alpha   90.00
_cell.angle_beta   90.00
_cell.angle_gamma   90.00
#
_symmetry.space_group_name_H-M   'P 1'
#
loop_
_entity.id
_entity.type
_entity.pdbx_description
1 polymer ?
#
loop_
_entity_poly.entity_id
_entity_poly.type
_entity_poly.pdbx_seq_one_letter_code
_entity_poly.pdbx_strand_id
1 'polypeptide(L)'
;MSYTYKYPRPAVTADCVVITHEAEPRVLLIKRGGEPFKDCWAIPGGFMEMNETTEQCAVRELKEETSIVISDLHQIGVYSKVDRDPRGRTVSVAYLAITDKALDAVGQDDAAEVKWWPLTALPEMAFDHDDIIRDAVRLYQNFSKTAN
;
A
#
# COMPACT_ATOMS: atom_id res chain seq x y z
N MET A 1 8.30 22.03 9.48
CA MET A 1 7.35 22.92 10.18
C MET A 1 6.43 22.09 11.05
N SER A 2 6.24 22.47 12.30
CA SER A 2 5.33 21.75 13.19
C SER A 2 3.98 22.46 13.23
N TYR A 3 2.94 21.67 13.48
CA TYR A 3 1.57 22.16 13.57
C TYR A 3 1.02 21.87 14.97
N THR A 4 0.33 22.84 15.54
CA THR A 4 -0.35 22.69 16.83
C THR A 4 -1.84 22.87 16.63
N TYR A 5 -2.63 21.92 17.15
CA TYR A 5 -4.07 21.91 16.97
C TYR A 5 -4.77 21.97 18.33
N LYS A 6 -5.93 22.64 18.34
CA LYS A 6 -6.76 22.71 19.54
C LYS A 6 -7.32 21.34 19.92
N TYR A 7 -7.60 20.49 18.93
CA TYR A 7 -8.12 19.14 19.15
C TYR A 7 -7.20 18.11 18.52
N PRO A 8 -7.13 16.90 19.10
CA PRO A 8 -6.37 15.80 18.48
C PRO A 8 -6.86 15.53 17.06
N ARG A 9 -5.95 15.20 16.16
CA ARG A 9 -6.25 14.87 14.78
C ARG A 9 -5.58 13.55 14.40
N PRO A 10 -6.30 12.65 13.71
CA PRO A 10 -5.67 11.43 13.20
C PRO A 10 -4.75 11.76 12.03
N ALA A 11 -3.76 10.92 11.83
CA ALA A 11 -2.94 10.96 10.62
C ALA A 11 -3.66 10.18 9.51
N VAL A 12 -3.39 10.55 8.26
CA VAL A 12 -3.92 9.85 7.09
C VAL A 12 -2.75 9.29 6.29
N THR A 13 -2.84 8.00 5.94
CA THR A 13 -1.90 7.36 5.03
C THR A 13 -2.62 6.90 3.78
N ALA A 14 -1.88 6.69 2.71
CA ALA A 14 -2.41 6.07 1.50
C ALA A 14 -1.47 4.94 1.07
N ASP A 15 -2.05 3.83 0.65
CA ASP A 15 -1.31 2.63 0.26
C ASP A 15 -1.73 2.20 -1.14
N CYS A 16 -0.79 1.63 -1.89
CA CYS A 16 -1.05 1.15 -3.24
C CYS A 16 -0.75 -0.34 -3.35
N VAL A 17 -1.79 -1.13 -3.52
CA VAL A 17 -1.68 -2.57 -3.78
C VAL A 17 -1.53 -2.76 -5.28
N VAL A 18 -0.37 -3.20 -5.74
CA VAL A 18 -0.09 -3.46 -7.16
C VAL A 18 -0.16 -4.95 -7.41
N ILE A 19 -1.09 -5.38 -8.25
CA ILE A 19 -1.29 -6.80 -8.58
C ILE A 19 -1.08 -7.01 -10.08
N THR A 20 -0.34 -8.04 -10.44
CA THR A 20 -0.09 -8.39 -11.84
C THR A 20 -1.27 -9.14 -12.43
N HIS A 21 -1.59 -8.86 -13.69
CA HIS A 21 -2.61 -9.60 -14.44
C HIS A 21 -1.93 -10.77 -15.16
N GLU A 22 -1.67 -11.82 -14.39
CA GLU A 22 -1.00 -13.05 -14.85
C GLU A 22 -1.82 -14.27 -14.43
N ALA A 23 -1.46 -15.45 -14.97
CA ALA A 23 -2.12 -16.71 -14.58
C ALA A 23 -1.97 -16.97 -13.08
N GLU A 24 -0.80 -16.65 -12.52
CA GLU A 24 -0.54 -16.69 -11.09
C GLU A 24 -0.21 -15.28 -10.61
N PRO A 25 -1.23 -14.47 -10.25
CA PRO A 25 -1.00 -13.07 -9.90
C PRO A 25 -0.05 -12.88 -8.71
N ARG A 26 0.74 -11.82 -8.79
CA ARG A 26 1.69 -11.45 -7.74
C ARG A 26 1.40 -10.03 -7.26
N VAL A 27 1.72 -9.77 -6.01
CA VAL A 27 1.57 -8.45 -5.40
C VAL A 27 2.94 -7.90 -5.02
N LEU A 28 3.10 -6.58 -5.20
CA LEU A 28 4.33 -5.88 -4.87
C LEU A 28 4.34 -5.51 -3.39
N LEU A 29 5.35 -5.95 -2.66
CA LEU A 29 5.49 -5.63 -1.24
C LEU A 29 6.89 -5.10 -0.95
N ILE A 30 6.98 -4.30 0.10
CA ILE A 30 8.26 -3.80 0.61
C ILE A 30 8.53 -4.43 1.98
N LYS A 31 9.78 -4.66 2.29
CA LYS A 31 10.19 -5.13 3.60
C LYS A 31 10.52 -3.91 4.46
N ARG A 32 9.93 -3.85 5.65
CA ARG A 32 10.16 -2.73 6.55
C ARG A 32 11.56 -2.81 7.16
N GLY A 33 12.29 -1.70 7.07
CA GLY A 33 13.64 -1.61 7.62
C GLY A 33 13.70 -1.13 9.06
N GLY A 34 12.59 -0.65 9.62
CA GLY A 34 12.53 -0.09 10.98
C GLY A 34 11.26 -0.45 11.72
N GLU A 35 11.27 -0.20 13.02
CA GLU A 35 10.09 -0.39 13.87
C GLU A 35 9.02 0.67 13.58
N PRO A 36 7.72 0.37 13.77
CA PRO A 36 7.17 -0.92 14.18
C PRO A 36 7.19 -1.94 13.05
N PHE A 37 7.04 -3.21 13.38
CA PHE A 37 6.99 -4.34 12.44
C PHE A 37 8.24 -4.47 11.56
N LYS A 38 9.41 -4.24 12.17
CA LYS A 38 10.68 -4.43 11.45
C LYS A 38 10.77 -5.84 10.88
N ASP A 39 11.26 -5.93 9.64
CA ASP A 39 11.41 -7.16 8.87
C ASP A 39 10.09 -7.81 8.41
N CYS A 40 8.94 -7.27 8.77
CA CYS A 40 7.67 -7.65 8.17
C CYS A 40 7.49 -6.94 6.83
N TRP A 41 6.65 -7.51 5.99
CA TRP A 41 6.36 -6.95 4.67
C TRP A 41 5.11 -6.08 4.71
N ALA A 42 5.08 -5.07 3.85
CA ALA A 42 4.00 -4.10 3.84
C ALA A 42 3.66 -3.69 2.41
N ILE A 43 2.44 -3.19 2.25
CA ILE A 43 2.01 -2.53 1.02
C ILE A 43 2.77 -1.20 0.92
N PRO A 44 3.31 -0.83 -0.25
CA PRO A 44 3.91 0.48 -0.43
C PRO A 44 2.91 1.59 -0.09
N GLY A 45 3.34 2.56 0.69
CA GLY A 45 2.48 3.65 1.13
C GLY A 45 3.12 4.47 2.24
N GLY A 46 2.44 5.53 2.65
CA GLY A 46 2.94 6.41 3.68
C GLY A 46 1.99 7.55 3.99
N PHE A 47 2.48 8.48 4.79
CA PHE A 47 1.67 9.59 5.29
C PHE A 47 1.41 10.64 4.21
N MET A 48 0.15 11.05 4.11
CA MET A 48 -0.29 12.09 3.20
C MET A 48 0.30 13.45 3.61
N GLU A 49 0.80 14.18 2.63
CA GLU A 49 1.27 15.55 2.82
C GLU A 49 0.09 16.54 2.74
N MET A 50 0.30 17.75 3.26
CA MET A 50 -0.77 18.73 3.40
C MET A 50 -1.32 19.25 2.06
N ASN A 51 -0.56 19.12 0.99
CA ASN A 51 -0.92 19.67 -0.33
C ASN A 51 -1.23 18.58 -1.36
N GLU A 52 -1.54 17.36 -0.94
CA GLU A 52 -1.85 16.28 -1.86
C GLU A 52 -3.13 15.55 -1.47
N THR A 53 -3.79 14.93 -2.46
CA THR A 53 -4.91 14.03 -2.22
C THR A 53 -4.39 12.67 -1.79
N THR A 54 -5.26 11.81 -1.26
CA THR A 54 -4.87 10.44 -0.90
C THR A 54 -4.40 9.66 -2.14
N GLU A 55 -5.03 9.88 -3.29
CA GLU A 55 -4.62 9.24 -4.55
C GLU A 55 -3.22 9.69 -4.97
N GLN A 56 -2.94 11.00 -4.91
CA GLN A 56 -1.63 11.54 -5.20
C GLN A 56 -0.57 11.00 -4.23
N CYS A 57 -0.94 10.85 -2.95
CA CYS A 57 -0.06 10.26 -1.94
C CYS A 57 0.30 8.82 -2.30
N ALA A 58 -0.68 8.02 -2.69
CA ALA A 58 -0.43 6.62 -3.08
C ALA A 58 0.54 6.54 -4.27
N VAL A 59 0.34 7.39 -5.29
CA VAL A 59 1.23 7.45 -6.46
C VAL A 59 2.65 7.85 -6.05
N ARG A 60 2.78 8.88 -5.23
CA ARG A 60 4.08 9.39 -4.79
C ARG A 60 4.83 8.36 -3.95
N GLU A 61 4.18 7.78 -2.95
CA GLU A 61 4.80 6.79 -2.07
C GLU A 61 5.24 5.54 -2.84
N LEU A 62 4.42 5.08 -3.78
CA LEU A 62 4.77 3.94 -4.62
C LEU A 62 6.08 4.22 -5.38
N LYS A 63 6.18 5.40 -5.98
CA LYS A 63 7.38 5.80 -6.73
C LYS A 63 8.59 5.93 -5.80
N GLU A 64 8.43 6.59 -4.65
CA GLU A 64 9.54 6.79 -3.72
C GLU A 64 10.08 5.48 -3.18
N GLU A 65 9.22 4.51 -2.89
CA GLU A 65 9.65 3.26 -2.27
C GLU A 65 10.05 2.17 -3.26
N THR A 66 9.52 2.20 -4.49
CA THR A 66 9.70 1.10 -5.44
C THR A 66 10.21 1.53 -6.82
N SER A 67 10.26 2.81 -7.11
CA SER A 67 10.58 3.38 -8.43
C SER A 67 9.50 3.15 -9.49
N ILE A 68 8.39 2.51 -9.14
CA ILE A 68 7.30 2.25 -10.08
C ILE A 68 6.36 3.45 -10.14
N VAL A 69 6.01 3.88 -11.35
CA VAL A 69 5.09 4.98 -11.59
C VAL A 69 3.81 4.43 -12.21
N ILE A 70 2.71 4.50 -11.45
CA ILE A 70 1.38 4.11 -11.91
C ILE A 70 0.41 5.17 -11.40
N SER A 71 -0.46 5.68 -12.26
CA SER A 71 -1.45 6.70 -11.90
C SER A 71 -2.90 6.25 -12.08
N ASP A 72 -3.13 5.10 -12.68
CA ASP A 72 -4.48 4.55 -12.84
C ASP A 72 -4.80 3.68 -11.63
N LEU A 73 -5.44 4.29 -10.63
CA LEU A 73 -5.72 3.66 -9.35
C LEU A 73 -7.22 3.54 -9.11
N HIS A 74 -7.60 2.45 -8.44
CA HIS A 74 -8.98 2.18 -8.05
C HIS A 74 -9.05 2.09 -6.53
N GLN A 75 -9.94 2.85 -5.91
CA GLN A 75 -10.04 2.85 -4.46
C GLN A 75 -10.58 1.51 -3.95
N ILE A 76 -9.85 0.90 -3.02
CA ILE A 76 -10.26 -0.33 -2.36
C ILE A 76 -11.19 -0.01 -1.20
N GLY A 77 -10.77 0.89 -0.32
CA GLY A 77 -11.54 1.26 0.85
C GLY A 77 -10.73 2.08 1.84
N VAL A 78 -11.38 2.34 2.97
CA VAL A 78 -10.80 3.10 4.08
C VAL A 78 -10.67 2.17 5.28
N TYR A 79 -9.52 2.21 5.93
CA TYR A 79 -9.19 1.35 7.07
C TYR A 79 -8.97 2.23 8.29
N SER A 80 -9.86 2.12 9.26
CA SER A 80 -9.91 3.05 10.38
C SER A 80 -10.06 2.38 11.75
N LYS A 81 -9.72 1.11 11.86
CA LYS A 81 -9.75 0.41 13.13
C LYS A 81 -8.84 1.14 14.13
N VAL A 82 -9.32 1.32 15.37
CA VAL A 82 -8.65 2.20 16.34
C VAL A 82 -7.20 1.83 16.60
N ASP A 83 -6.90 0.55 16.75
CA ASP A 83 -5.56 0.08 17.14
C ASP A 83 -4.75 -0.48 15.97
N ARG A 84 -5.10 -0.11 14.73
CA ARG A 84 -4.46 -0.68 13.55
C ARG A 84 -2.97 -0.30 13.41
N ASP A 85 -2.55 0.84 13.96
CA ASP A 85 -1.18 1.33 13.91
C ASP A 85 -0.74 1.69 15.33
N PRO A 86 0.31 1.03 15.86
CA PRO A 86 0.77 1.29 17.24
C PRO A 86 1.39 2.68 17.43
N ARG A 87 1.75 3.38 16.35
CA ARG A 87 2.35 4.73 16.45
C ARG A 87 1.33 5.80 16.81
N GLY A 88 0.02 5.56 16.53
CA GLY A 88 -1.01 6.53 16.84
C GLY A 88 -2.28 6.29 16.03
N ARG A 89 -3.23 7.22 16.15
CA ARG A 89 -4.50 7.15 15.44
C ARG A 89 -4.27 7.43 13.96
N THR A 90 -4.36 6.39 13.13
CA THR A 90 -4.06 6.47 11.71
C THR A 90 -5.20 5.88 10.88
N VAL A 91 -5.66 6.63 9.89
CA VAL A 91 -6.65 6.19 8.91
C VAL A 91 -5.94 6.01 7.58
N SER A 92 -6.09 4.84 6.96
CA SER A 92 -5.48 4.55 5.66
C SER A 92 -6.52 4.45 4.57
N VAL A 93 -6.22 5.07 3.42
CA VAL A 93 -6.99 4.91 2.20
C VAL A 93 -6.16 4.04 1.26
N ALA A 94 -6.72 2.90 0.83
CA ALA A 94 -6.00 1.94 0.02
C ALA A 94 -6.51 1.94 -1.42
N TYR A 95 -5.57 1.79 -2.35
CA TYR A 95 -5.82 1.79 -3.79
C TYR A 95 -5.27 0.53 -4.43
N LEU A 96 -5.92 0.11 -5.51
CA LEU A 96 -5.51 -1.02 -6.34
C LEU A 96 -4.97 -0.50 -7.67
N ALA A 97 -3.81 -1.00 -8.07
CA ALA A 97 -3.24 -0.82 -9.41
C ALA A 97 -3.04 -2.20 -10.03
N ILE A 98 -3.37 -2.34 -11.30
CA ILE A 98 -3.21 -3.62 -12.02
C ILE A 98 -2.19 -3.41 -13.14
N THR A 99 -1.18 -4.29 -13.21
CA THR A 99 -0.17 -4.26 -14.25
C THR A 99 -0.21 -5.55 -15.06
N ASP A 100 0.22 -5.49 -16.34
CA ASP A 100 0.25 -6.68 -17.18
C ASP A 100 1.32 -7.68 -16.75
N LYS A 101 2.38 -7.18 -16.12
CA LYS A 101 3.53 -7.99 -15.69
C LYS A 101 4.17 -7.38 -14.46
N ALA A 102 5.04 -8.14 -13.80
CA ALA A 102 5.84 -7.64 -12.69
C ALA A 102 6.88 -6.64 -13.23
N LEU A 103 6.65 -5.36 -12.97
CA LEU A 103 7.56 -4.30 -13.38
C LEU A 103 8.83 -4.33 -12.53
N ASP A 104 9.95 -3.84 -13.09
CA ASP A 104 11.18 -3.74 -12.34
C ASP A 104 11.01 -2.74 -11.19
N ALA A 105 11.27 -3.23 -9.98
CA ALA A 105 11.15 -2.45 -8.76
C ALA A 105 12.49 -2.39 -8.04
N VAL A 106 12.83 -1.20 -7.52
CA VAL A 106 14.07 -0.99 -6.78
C VAL A 106 13.70 -0.36 -5.45
N GLY A 107 14.07 -1.02 -4.36
CA GLY A 107 13.83 -0.49 -3.02
C GLY A 107 14.57 0.81 -2.78
N GLN A 108 13.87 1.79 -2.23
CA GLN A 108 14.39 3.12 -1.94
C GLN A 108 13.86 3.59 -0.59
N ASP A 109 14.46 4.66 -0.07
CA ASP A 109 14.08 5.29 1.20
C ASP A 109 14.11 4.28 2.34
N ASP A 110 13.02 4.13 3.08
CA ASP A 110 12.93 3.27 4.26
C ASP A 110 12.66 1.80 3.93
N ALA A 111 12.52 1.46 2.66
CA ALA A 111 12.30 0.08 2.25
C ALA A 111 13.63 -0.67 2.23
N ALA A 112 13.76 -1.71 3.07
CA ALA A 112 14.96 -2.56 3.09
C ALA A 112 15.04 -3.47 1.86
N GLU A 113 13.88 -3.83 1.30
CA GLU A 113 13.79 -4.75 0.17
C GLU A 113 12.44 -4.57 -0.52
N VAL A 114 12.39 -4.80 -1.82
CA VAL A 114 11.16 -4.81 -2.62
C VAL A 114 11.07 -6.13 -3.35
N LYS A 115 9.88 -6.75 -3.34
CA LYS A 115 9.71 -8.04 -3.98
C LYS A 115 8.27 -8.26 -4.41
N TRP A 116 8.10 -8.95 -5.54
CA TRP A 116 6.81 -9.45 -5.98
C TRP A 116 6.53 -10.80 -5.33
N TRP A 117 5.39 -10.92 -4.66
CA TRP A 117 4.99 -12.14 -3.95
C TRP A 117 3.76 -12.77 -4.60
N PRO A 118 3.73 -14.09 -4.77
CA PRO A 118 2.52 -14.74 -5.25
C PRO A 118 1.39 -14.56 -4.21
N LEU A 119 0.18 -14.29 -4.69
CA LEU A 119 -0.96 -14.09 -3.79
C LEU A 119 -1.28 -15.34 -2.95
N THR A 120 -0.84 -16.52 -3.42
CA THR A 120 -1.06 -17.79 -2.72
C THR A 120 -0.01 -18.07 -1.65
N ALA A 121 1.05 -17.26 -1.55
CA ALA A 121 2.14 -17.49 -0.60
C ALA A 121 2.69 -16.16 -0.09
N LEU A 122 1.84 -15.41 0.62
CA LEU A 122 2.23 -14.11 1.18
C LEU A 122 3.13 -14.27 2.40
N PRO A 123 4.06 -13.32 2.62
CA PRO A 123 4.91 -13.33 3.81
C PRO A 123 4.16 -12.81 5.03
N GLU A 124 4.85 -12.74 6.17
CA GLU A 124 4.32 -12.09 7.36
C GLU A 124 4.15 -10.58 7.08
N MET A 125 2.92 -10.10 7.24
CA MET A 125 2.55 -8.73 6.90
C MET A 125 2.54 -7.83 8.14
N ALA A 126 2.92 -6.56 7.92
CA ALA A 126 2.84 -5.52 8.93
C ALA A 126 1.40 -4.99 9.06
N PHE A 127 1.08 -4.41 10.21
CA PHE A 127 -0.21 -3.75 10.48
C PHE A 127 -1.40 -4.67 10.14
N ASP A 128 -2.43 -4.11 9.50
CA ASP A 128 -3.58 -4.84 8.98
C ASP A 128 -3.50 -5.00 7.45
N HIS A 129 -2.30 -5.00 6.90
CA HIS A 129 -2.10 -5.03 5.45
C HIS A 129 -2.57 -6.33 4.81
N ASP A 130 -2.60 -7.44 5.55
CA ASP A 130 -3.20 -8.68 5.05
C ASP A 130 -4.70 -8.52 4.78
N ASP A 131 -5.42 -7.77 5.62
CA ASP A 131 -6.83 -7.45 5.38
C ASP A 131 -7.01 -6.59 4.13
N ILE A 132 -6.13 -5.62 3.93
CA ILE A 132 -6.17 -4.75 2.75
C ILE A 132 -5.94 -5.57 1.48
N ILE A 133 -4.96 -6.48 1.50
CA ILE A 133 -4.69 -7.34 0.34
C ILE A 133 -5.90 -8.25 0.04
N ARG A 134 -6.53 -8.81 1.07
CA ARG A 134 -7.72 -9.63 0.87
C ARG A 134 -8.82 -8.86 0.14
N ASP A 135 -9.07 -7.61 0.55
CA ASP A 135 -10.06 -6.76 -0.09
C ASP A 135 -9.63 -6.36 -1.51
N ALA A 136 -8.32 -6.12 -1.70
CA ALA A 136 -7.75 -5.81 -3.01
C ALA A 136 -7.95 -6.98 -3.98
N VAL A 137 -7.76 -8.20 -3.52
CA VAL A 137 -7.93 -9.40 -4.34
C VAL A 137 -9.40 -9.53 -4.79
N ARG A 138 -10.35 -9.24 -3.93
CA ARG A 138 -11.77 -9.24 -4.28
C ARG A 138 -12.07 -8.24 -5.39
N LEU A 139 -11.55 -7.02 -5.25
CA LEU A 139 -11.72 -5.98 -6.26
C LEU A 139 -11.04 -6.38 -7.57
N TYR A 140 -9.83 -6.91 -7.50
CA TYR A 140 -9.06 -7.41 -8.64
C TYR A 140 -9.85 -8.48 -9.40
N GLN A 141 -10.47 -9.42 -8.69
CA GLN A 141 -11.27 -10.48 -9.30
C GLN A 141 -12.45 -9.91 -10.08
N ASN A 142 -13.08 -8.84 -9.60
CA ASN A 142 -14.16 -8.19 -10.30
C ASN A 142 -13.69 -7.59 -11.64
N PHE A 143 -12.54 -6.94 -11.64
CA PHE A 143 -11.95 -6.41 -12.88
C PHE A 143 -11.56 -7.52 -13.84
N SER A 144 -10.98 -8.59 -13.32
CA SER A 144 -10.57 -9.74 -14.12
C SER A 144 -11.76 -10.41 -14.82
N LYS A 145 -12.91 -10.49 -14.14
CA LYS A 145 -14.13 -11.07 -14.72
C LYS A 145 -14.72 -10.22 -15.85
N THR A 146 -14.58 -8.89 -15.74
CA THR A 146 -15.14 -7.97 -16.75
C THR A 146 -14.19 -7.75 -17.94
N ALA A 147 -12.95 -8.16 -17.83
CA ALA A 147 -11.93 -8.00 -18.87
C ALA A 147 -11.97 -9.07 -19.96
N ASN A 148 -12.86 -10.03 -19.85
CA ASN A 148 -12.99 -11.13 -20.83
C ASN A 148 -13.90 -10.76 -21.99
#